data_10131f5feb6f17d6b1965eef6ef2e46c
#
_entry.id   10131f5feb6f17d6b1965eef6ef2e46c
#
_cell.length_a   1.000
_cell.length_b   1.000
_cell.length_c   1.000
_cell.angle_alpha   90.00
_cell.angle_beta   90.00
_cell.angle_gamma   90.00
#
_symmetry.space_group_name_H-M   'P 1'
#
loop_
_entity.id
_entity.type
_entity.pdbx_description
1 polymer ?
#
loop_
_entity_poly.entity_id
_entity_poly.type
_entity_poly.pdbx_seq_one_letter_code
_entity_poly.pdbx_strand_id
1 'polypeptide(L)'
;MTGNGLVERFDAPLSGLAVVGGAVRGLLRKTPAQPVLPRRTLRREAVLEAQAIEAYARLCGFSPEQGVPITWPHILSFPLQMRIMLGADFPYPAVGLVHVHNRIRQTARIEAGQRLNLTTRVGSLLAHDKGQAFALTTEATRDGQTVWEGKSIYLKLGPKGRGATVPELDAPSGASVLETWSPAPDLGRRYAAVSGDANPIHTLGLGARLFGFRRPIAHGMWTKARAIAALTPQAPLETAEVEAVFRSPVFLGDTIVLQAAPPVRTNNLFEVRDMGGTRTHLRGRLNLSPSLSSQPPEGPSS
;
A
#
# COMPACT_ATOMS: atom_id res chain seq x y z
N MET A 1 -19.49 15.89 -21.15
CA MET A 1 -18.45 15.60 -22.15
C MET A 1 -17.47 14.63 -21.51
N THR A 2 -17.67 13.33 -21.77
CA THR A 2 -16.80 12.24 -21.28
C THR A 2 -15.58 12.18 -22.19
N GLY A 3 -14.54 12.92 -21.85
CA GLY A 3 -13.26 12.80 -22.55
C GLY A 3 -12.68 11.41 -22.33
N ASN A 4 -12.56 10.62 -23.40
CA ASN A 4 -11.88 9.32 -23.41
C ASN A 4 -10.45 9.51 -22.86
N GLY A 5 -10.21 9.15 -21.60
CA GLY A 5 -8.86 9.04 -21.05
C GLY A 5 -8.12 7.91 -21.79
N LEU A 6 -6.82 8.10 -21.98
CA LEU A 6 -5.96 7.09 -22.61
C LEU A 6 -6.00 5.79 -21.81
N VAL A 7 -6.49 4.70 -22.41
CA VAL A 7 -6.49 3.36 -21.81
C VAL A 7 -5.38 2.56 -22.48
N GLU A 8 -4.35 2.21 -21.71
CA GLU A 8 -3.21 1.42 -22.19
C GLU A 8 -3.22 0.04 -21.51
N ARG A 9 -2.99 -1.03 -22.30
CA ARG A 9 -2.67 -2.35 -21.75
C ARG A 9 -1.16 -2.44 -21.51
N PHE A 10 -0.80 -3.00 -20.36
CA PHE A 10 0.59 -3.08 -19.93
C PHE A 10 0.89 -4.49 -19.44
N ASP A 11 1.53 -5.29 -20.28
CA ASP A 11 1.75 -6.72 -20.02
C ASP A 11 3.17 -7.05 -19.52
N ALA A 12 4.13 -6.09 -19.59
CA ALA A 12 5.51 -6.31 -19.17
C ALA A 12 5.91 -5.45 -17.97
N PRO A 13 6.69 -5.98 -17.01
CA PRO A 13 7.25 -5.19 -15.93
C PRO A 13 8.17 -4.09 -16.49
N LEU A 14 8.23 -2.94 -15.78
CA LEU A 14 9.19 -1.88 -16.13
C LEU A 14 10.61 -2.43 -16.00
N SER A 15 11.43 -2.29 -17.04
CA SER A 15 12.86 -2.60 -16.93
C SER A 15 13.53 -1.62 -15.96
N GLY A 16 14.57 -2.08 -15.26
CA GLY A 16 15.31 -1.22 -14.34
C GLY A 16 15.83 0.06 -15.02
N LEU A 17 16.24 -0.04 -16.30
CA LEU A 17 16.66 1.12 -17.11
C LEU A 17 15.52 2.10 -17.36
N ALA A 18 14.29 1.63 -17.60
CA ALA A 18 13.14 2.49 -17.79
C ALA A 18 12.76 3.22 -16.48
N VAL A 19 12.88 2.56 -15.33
CA VAL A 19 12.67 3.17 -14.01
C VAL A 19 13.72 4.23 -13.74
N VAL A 20 14.99 3.92 -13.90
CA VAL A 20 16.10 4.88 -13.70
C VAL A 20 15.99 6.06 -14.66
N GLY A 21 15.79 5.81 -15.95
CA GLY A 21 15.66 6.87 -16.94
C GLY A 21 14.42 7.77 -16.71
N GLY A 22 13.31 7.20 -16.26
CA GLY A 22 12.12 7.95 -15.87
C GLY A 22 12.34 8.79 -14.60
N ALA A 23 13.03 8.22 -13.60
CA ALA A 23 13.39 8.91 -12.37
C ALA A 23 14.32 10.10 -12.62
N VAL A 24 15.37 9.93 -13.42
CA VAL A 24 16.31 11.01 -13.77
C VAL A 24 15.60 12.12 -14.54
N ARG A 25 14.80 11.79 -15.55
CA ARG A 25 13.99 12.78 -16.28
C ARG A 25 13.05 13.53 -15.35
N GLY A 26 12.45 12.82 -14.37
CA GLY A 26 11.57 13.43 -13.38
C GLY A 26 12.27 14.46 -12.50
N LEU A 27 13.50 14.19 -12.06
CA LEU A 27 14.31 15.10 -11.24
C LEU A 27 14.64 16.43 -11.96
N LEU A 28 14.80 16.39 -13.27
CA LEU A 28 15.08 17.57 -14.09
C LEU A 28 13.82 18.39 -14.38
N ARG A 29 12.63 17.90 -14.05
CA ARG A 29 11.36 18.55 -14.35
C ARG A 29 10.96 19.53 -13.26
N LYS A 30 10.61 20.76 -13.63
CA LYS A 30 9.99 21.72 -12.73
C LYS A 30 8.53 21.33 -12.49
N THR A 31 8.13 21.29 -11.23
CA THR A 31 6.70 21.13 -10.88
C THR A 31 5.93 22.35 -11.35
N PRO A 32 4.85 22.20 -12.13
CA PRO A 32 4.01 23.32 -12.55
C PRO A 32 3.38 24.04 -11.36
N ALA A 33 3.16 25.36 -11.46
CA ALA A 33 2.48 26.13 -10.43
C ALA A 33 1.03 25.65 -10.22
N GLN A 34 0.38 25.19 -11.29
CA GLN A 34 -0.93 24.55 -11.25
C GLN A 34 -0.84 23.15 -11.83
N PRO A 35 -0.55 22.14 -11.00
CA PRO A 35 -0.42 20.77 -11.45
C PRO A 35 -1.77 20.22 -11.90
N VAL A 36 -1.78 19.62 -13.09
CA VAL A 36 -2.91 18.87 -13.63
C VAL A 36 -2.52 17.41 -13.73
N LEU A 37 -3.32 16.54 -13.15
CA LEU A 37 -3.09 15.10 -13.23
C LEU A 37 -3.55 14.55 -14.59
N PRO A 38 -2.79 13.64 -15.23
CA PRO A 38 -3.17 13.05 -16.50
C PRO A 38 -4.39 12.15 -16.34
N ARG A 39 -5.28 12.13 -17.32
CA ARG A 39 -6.41 11.19 -17.39
C ARG A 39 -5.93 9.87 -17.99
N ARG A 40 -5.20 9.07 -17.21
CA ARG A 40 -4.67 7.78 -17.63
C ARG A 40 -5.32 6.63 -16.90
N THR A 41 -5.57 5.56 -17.67
CA THR A 41 -6.00 4.26 -17.15
C THR A 41 -5.05 3.21 -17.71
N LEU A 42 -4.40 2.46 -16.83
CA LEU A 42 -3.54 1.34 -17.21
C LEU A 42 -4.19 0.03 -16.79
N ARG A 43 -4.09 -0.99 -17.65
CA ARG A 43 -4.63 -2.32 -17.40
C ARG A 43 -3.55 -3.38 -17.54
N ARG A 44 -3.65 -4.41 -16.71
CA ARG A 44 -2.79 -5.58 -16.74
C ARG A 44 -3.55 -6.80 -16.26
N GLU A 45 -3.37 -7.93 -16.94
CA GLU A 45 -3.72 -9.24 -16.41
C GLU A 45 -2.53 -9.76 -15.58
N ALA A 46 -2.80 -10.34 -14.42
CA ALA A 46 -1.79 -10.94 -13.55
C ALA A 46 -2.26 -12.30 -13.04
N VAL A 47 -1.39 -13.29 -13.14
CA VAL A 47 -1.56 -14.59 -12.47
C VAL A 47 -1.03 -14.47 -11.05
N LEU A 48 -1.73 -15.07 -10.10
CA LEU A 48 -1.35 -15.11 -8.70
C LEU A 48 -0.40 -16.29 -8.47
N GLU A 49 0.87 -16.08 -8.78
CA GLU A 49 1.92 -17.11 -8.68
C GLU A 49 2.15 -17.52 -7.23
N ALA A 50 1.90 -18.79 -6.90
CA ALA A 50 1.98 -19.31 -5.54
C ALA A 50 3.33 -19.06 -4.89
N GLN A 51 4.44 -19.33 -5.60
CA GLN A 51 5.79 -19.13 -5.08
C GLN A 51 6.08 -17.66 -4.74
N ALA A 52 5.60 -16.72 -5.55
CA ALA A 52 5.78 -15.29 -5.30
C ALA A 52 4.95 -14.83 -4.10
N ILE A 53 3.71 -15.33 -3.97
CA ILE A 53 2.84 -15.08 -2.82
C ILE A 53 3.48 -15.59 -1.54
N GLU A 54 4.00 -16.83 -1.52
CA GLU A 54 4.66 -17.42 -0.36
C GLU A 54 5.90 -16.64 0.07
N ALA A 55 6.73 -16.20 -0.88
CA ALA A 55 7.91 -15.40 -0.60
C ALA A 55 7.54 -14.06 0.05
N TYR A 56 6.50 -13.39 -0.46
CA TYR A 56 5.96 -12.16 0.09
C TYR A 56 5.33 -12.38 1.46
N ALA A 57 4.46 -13.39 1.59
CA ALA A 57 3.77 -13.74 2.83
C ALA A 57 4.77 -13.98 3.96
N ARG A 58 5.77 -14.83 3.74
CA ARG A 58 6.84 -15.15 4.69
C ARG A 58 7.61 -13.90 5.12
N LEU A 59 7.95 -13.01 4.18
CA LEU A 59 8.68 -11.78 4.48
C LEU A 59 7.85 -10.78 5.29
N CYS A 60 6.53 -10.77 5.10
CA CYS A 60 5.58 -9.92 5.82
C CYS A 60 5.00 -10.57 7.08
N GLY A 61 5.34 -11.85 7.36
CA GLY A 61 4.91 -12.56 8.56
C GLY A 61 3.50 -13.14 8.51
N PHE A 62 2.93 -13.30 7.32
CA PHE A 62 1.72 -14.10 7.14
C PHE A 62 2.04 -15.58 7.25
N SER A 63 1.16 -16.35 7.88
CA SER A 63 1.22 -17.79 7.88
C SER A 63 0.59 -18.38 6.60
N PRO A 64 0.93 -19.64 6.25
CA PRO A 64 0.31 -20.32 5.11
C PRO A 64 -1.22 -20.42 5.21
N GLU A 65 -1.75 -20.57 6.43
CA GLU A 65 -3.19 -20.70 6.71
C GLU A 65 -3.96 -19.43 6.38
N GLN A 66 -3.32 -18.26 6.38
CA GLN A 66 -3.94 -16.98 6.01
C GLN A 66 -4.16 -16.83 4.50
N GLY A 67 -3.60 -17.74 3.69
CA GLY A 67 -3.76 -17.73 2.24
C GLY A 67 -3.10 -16.54 1.56
N VAL A 68 -3.75 -16.00 0.53
CA VAL A 68 -3.22 -14.83 -0.20
C VAL A 68 -3.36 -13.57 0.63
N PRO A 69 -2.24 -12.88 0.97
CA PRO A 69 -2.30 -11.64 1.74
C PRO A 69 -3.15 -10.58 1.02
N ILE A 70 -4.07 -9.94 1.76
CA ILE A 70 -4.93 -8.87 1.21
C ILE A 70 -4.13 -7.72 0.56
N THR A 71 -2.86 -7.57 0.93
CA THR A 71 -1.93 -6.59 0.36
C THR A 71 -1.26 -7.05 -0.93
N TRP A 72 -1.39 -8.33 -1.34
CA TRP A 72 -0.73 -8.87 -2.52
C TRP A 72 -1.20 -8.24 -3.84
N PRO A 73 -2.50 -7.98 -4.10
CA PRO A 73 -2.91 -7.31 -5.33
C PRO A 73 -2.35 -5.89 -5.46
N HIS A 74 -2.03 -5.21 -4.34
CA HIS A 74 -1.30 -3.94 -4.40
C HIS A 74 0.10 -4.11 -4.99
N ILE A 75 0.82 -5.18 -4.63
CA ILE A 75 2.14 -5.49 -5.20
C ILE A 75 2.04 -5.73 -6.70
N LEU A 76 1.04 -6.47 -7.15
CA LEU A 76 0.80 -6.71 -8.57
C LEU A 76 0.45 -5.42 -9.33
N SER A 77 -0.19 -4.45 -8.67
CA SER A 77 -0.58 -3.17 -9.28
C SER A 77 0.51 -2.11 -9.23
N PHE A 78 1.54 -2.27 -8.39
CA PHE A 78 2.58 -1.27 -8.20
C PHE A 78 3.32 -0.88 -9.50
N PRO A 79 3.65 -1.81 -10.43
CA PRO A 79 4.22 -1.44 -11.72
C PRO A 79 3.33 -0.50 -12.56
N LEU A 80 2.00 -0.63 -12.47
CA LEU A 80 1.06 0.28 -13.15
C LEU A 80 1.11 1.68 -12.53
N GLN A 81 1.15 1.76 -11.19
CA GLN A 81 1.28 3.03 -10.47
C GLN A 81 2.60 3.73 -10.82
N MET A 82 3.71 2.98 -10.83
CA MET A 82 5.02 3.50 -11.22
C MET A 82 5.03 4.01 -12.66
N ARG A 83 4.41 3.28 -13.60
CA ARG A 83 4.35 3.71 -15.00
C ARG A 83 3.56 5.02 -15.16
N ILE A 84 2.49 5.21 -14.40
CA ILE A 84 1.78 6.49 -14.35
C ILE A 84 2.70 7.59 -13.84
N MET A 85 3.33 7.40 -12.67
CA MET A 85 4.15 8.41 -12.01
C MET A 85 5.45 8.75 -12.78
N LEU A 86 5.99 7.81 -13.56
CA LEU A 86 7.16 8.02 -14.43
C LEU A 86 6.77 8.60 -15.80
N GLY A 87 5.49 8.74 -16.09
CA GLY A 87 4.98 9.27 -17.35
C GLY A 87 5.44 10.70 -17.62
N ALA A 88 5.63 11.05 -18.91
CA ALA A 88 6.11 12.36 -19.31
C ALA A 88 5.10 13.49 -18.99
N ASP A 89 3.84 13.17 -18.91
CA ASP A 89 2.72 14.05 -18.60
C ASP A 89 2.39 14.13 -17.10
N PHE A 90 3.07 13.32 -16.25
CA PHE A 90 2.83 13.34 -14.81
C PHE A 90 3.52 14.57 -14.18
N PRO A 91 2.81 15.40 -13.37
CA PRO A 91 3.33 16.73 -12.97
C PRO A 91 4.42 16.70 -11.92
N TYR A 92 4.65 15.58 -11.25
CA TYR A 92 5.62 15.48 -10.16
C TYR A 92 6.72 14.47 -10.49
N PRO A 93 7.97 14.70 -10.03
CA PRO A 93 8.99 13.66 -10.08
C PRO A 93 8.56 12.48 -9.18
N ALA A 94 8.66 11.26 -9.69
CA ALA A 94 8.35 10.06 -8.92
C ALA A 94 9.29 9.90 -7.71
N VAL A 95 10.54 10.33 -7.87
CA VAL A 95 11.53 10.36 -6.79
C VAL A 95 11.19 11.48 -5.80
N GLY A 96 11.15 11.13 -4.50
CA GLY A 96 10.79 12.05 -3.43
C GLY A 96 9.28 12.16 -3.16
N LEU A 97 8.45 11.36 -3.85
CA LEU A 97 7.07 11.15 -3.44
C LEU A 97 7.03 10.30 -2.17
N VAL A 98 6.15 10.66 -1.25
CA VAL A 98 5.93 9.94 0.01
C VAL A 98 4.57 9.26 -0.04
N HIS A 99 4.52 7.96 0.18
CA HIS A 99 3.26 7.24 0.35
C HIS A 99 2.69 7.58 1.73
N VAL A 100 1.59 8.33 1.80
CA VAL A 100 1.04 8.85 3.07
C VAL A 100 -0.23 8.14 3.51
N HIS A 101 -0.94 7.48 2.60
CA HIS A 101 -2.18 6.79 2.92
C HIS A 101 -2.43 5.63 1.94
N ASN A 102 -2.94 4.52 2.46
CA ASN A 102 -3.37 3.40 1.64
C ASN A 102 -4.61 2.72 2.22
N ARG A 103 -5.67 2.61 1.43
CA ARG A 103 -6.87 1.84 1.74
C ARG A 103 -6.99 0.68 0.77
N ILE A 104 -7.29 -0.50 1.31
CA ILE A 104 -7.55 -1.73 0.56
C ILE A 104 -8.89 -2.30 1.04
N ARG A 105 -9.71 -2.72 0.08
CA ARG A 105 -10.96 -3.43 0.32
C ARG A 105 -10.97 -4.71 -0.51
N GLN A 106 -11.16 -5.84 0.13
CA GLN A 106 -11.38 -7.13 -0.51
C GLN A 106 -12.84 -7.51 -0.33
N THR A 107 -13.52 -7.91 -1.39
CA THR A 107 -14.96 -8.22 -1.41
C THR A 107 -15.25 -9.69 -1.67
N ALA A 108 -14.22 -10.46 -2.03
CA ALA A 108 -14.30 -11.90 -2.19
C ALA A 108 -12.92 -12.52 -1.95
N ARG A 109 -12.89 -13.77 -1.54
CA ARG A 109 -11.66 -14.55 -1.37
C ARG A 109 -10.85 -14.60 -2.66
N ILE A 110 -9.55 -14.41 -2.51
CA ILE A 110 -8.55 -14.48 -3.58
C ILE A 110 -7.62 -15.65 -3.28
N GLU A 111 -7.33 -16.47 -4.30
CA GLU A 111 -6.53 -17.69 -4.17
C GLU A 111 -5.35 -17.70 -5.13
N ALA A 112 -4.28 -18.42 -4.76
CA ALA A 112 -3.16 -18.65 -5.65
C ALA A 112 -3.62 -19.40 -6.91
N GLY A 113 -2.96 -19.14 -8.03
CA GLY A 113 -3.31 -19.69 -9.34
C GLY A 113 -4.41 -18.93 -10.10
N GLN A 114 -5.19 -18.09 -9.42
CA GLN A 114 -6.21 -17.27 -10.07
C GLN A 114 -5.59 -16.18 -10.94
N ARG A 115 -6.40 -15.67 -11.89
CA ARG A 115 -6.08 -14.51 -12.73
C ARG A 115 -6.89 -13.31 -12.29
N LEU A 116 -6.23 -12.16 -12.17
CA LEU A 116 -6.88 -10.88 -11.89
C LEU A 116 -6.63 -9.91 -13.03
N ASN A 117 -7.67 -9.19 -13.44
CA ASN A 117 -7.54 -8.04 -14.31
C ASN A 117 -7.41 -6.78 -13.47
N LEU A 118 -6.21 -6.20 -13.43
CA LEU A 118 -5.90 -5.00 -12.68
C LEU A 118 -6.14 -3.77 -13.54
N THR A 119 -6.88 -2.80 -13.03
CA THR A 119 -7.11 -1.50 -13.68
C THR A 119 -6.69 -0.39 -12.73
N THR A 120 -5.61 0.34 -13.06
CA THR A 120 -5.12 1.47 -12.26
C THR A 120 -5.47 2.78 -12.95
N ARG A 121 -6.03 3.72 -12.19
CA ARG A 121 -6.44 5.05 -12.65
C ARG A 121 -5.83 6.14 -11.78
N VAL A 122 -5.61 7.28 -12.40
CA VAL A 122 -5.29 8.53 -11.67
C VAL A 122 -6.58 9.08 -11.07
N GLY A 123 -6.54 9.34 -9.76
CA GLY A 123 -7.64 9.96 -9.03
C GLY A 123 -7.51 11.49 -8.95
N SER A 124 -7.92 12.05 -7.82
CA SER A 124 -7.93 13.50 -7.59
C SER A 124 -6.67 14.01 -6.89
N LEU A 125 -6.43 15.32 -7.00
CA LEU A 125 -5.54 16.04 -6.09
C LEU A 125 -6.19 16.13 -4.71
N LEU A 126 -5.36 16.07 -3.66
CA LEU A 126 -5.78 16.16 -2.26
C LEU A 126 -4.90 17.16 -1.51
N ALA A 127 -5.50 17.88 -0.56
CA ALA A 127 -4.78 18.79 0.30
C ALA A 127 -4.05 18.04 1.41
N HIS A 128 -2.81 18.43 1.65
CA HIS A 128 -2.03 18.00 2.81
C HIS A 128 -1.21 19.21 3.31
N ASP A 129 -1.04 19.36 4.62
CA ASP A 129 -0.35 20.52 5.20
C ASP A 129 1.12 20.62 4.79
N LYS A 130 1.75 19.48 4.48
CA LYS A 130 3.15 19.39 4.06
C LYS A 130 3.34 19.36 2.54
N GLY A 131 2.29 19.60 1.73
CA GLY A 131 2.42 19.57 0.28
C GLY A 131 1.16 19.21 -0.47
N GLN A 132 1.31 18.94 -1.77
CA GLN A 132 0.23 18.51 -2.65
C GLN A 132 0.21 16.98 -2.73
N ALA A 133 -0.92 16.38 -2.34
CA ALA A 133 -1.14 14.96 -2.48
C ALA A 133 -2.00 14.64 -3.71
N PHE A 134 -1.94 13.39 -4.16
CA PHE A 134 -2.77 12.84 -5.23
C PHE A 134 -3.07 11.37 -4.97
N ALA A 135 -4.19 10.89 -5.49
CA ALA A 135 -4.61 9.50 -5.37
C ALA A 135 -4.33 8.70 -6.65
N LEU A 136 -3.93 7.44 -6.48
CA LEU A 136 -4.00 6.40 -7.49
C LEU A 136 -4.95 5.31 -6.99
N THR A 137 -5.89 4.88 -7.82
CA THR A 137 -6.85 3.82 -7.49
C THR A 137 -6.60 2.62 -8.38
N THR A 138 -6.67 1.44 -7.80
CA THR A 138 -6.60 0.18 -8.54
C THR A 138 -7.80 -0.67 -8.18
N GLU A 139 -8.42 -1.23 -9.20
CA GLU A 139 -9.46 -2.23 -9.11
C GLU A 139 -8.92 -3.55 -9.65
N ALA A 140 -9.17 -4.65 -8.95
CA ALA A 140 -8.90 -5.99 -9.44
C ALA A 140 -10.21 -6.74 -9.65
N THR A 141 -10.42 -7.22 -10.88
CA THR A 141 -11.61 -8.00 -11.24
C THR A 141 -11.24 -9.44 -11.56
N ARG A 142 -12.13 -10.35 -11.21
CA ARG A 142 -12.13 -11.76 -11.60
C ARG A 142 -13.49 -12.09 -12.18
N ASP A 143 -13.52 -12.68 -13.38
CA ASP A 143 -14.76 -13.02 -14.10
C ASP A 143 -15.75 -11.83 -14.21
N GLY A 144 -15.20 -10.64 -14.45
CA GLY A 144 -15.97 -9.40 -14.58
C GLY A 144 -16.45 -8.77 -13.28
N GLN A 145 -16.24 -9.41 -12.13
CA GLN A 145 -16.63 -8.89 -10.82
C GLN A 145 -15.43 -8.33 -10.06
N THR A 146 -15.63 -7.18 -9.41
CA THR A 146 -14.61 -6.57 -8.55
C THR A 146 -14.46 -7.39 -7.27
N VAL A 147 -13.24 -7.94 -7.07
CA VAL A 147 -12.90 -8.73 -5.89
C VAL A 147 -11.96 -7.98 -4.94
N TRP A 148 -11.31 -6.92 -5.42
CA TRP A 148 -10.39 -6.13 -4.62
C TRP A 148 -10.26 -4.71 -5.18
N GLU A 149 -10.11 -3.74 -4.27
CA GLU A 149 -9.87 -2.33 -4.56
C GLU A 149 -8.74 -1.79 -3.69
N GLY A 150 -7.88 -0.97 -4.25
CA GLY A 150 -6.83 -0.27 -3.54
C GLY A 150 -6.78 1.22 -3.91
N LYS A 151 -6.64 2.08 -2.90
CA LYS A 151 -6.39 3.51 -3.07
C LYS A 151 -5.11 3.87 -2.37
N SER A 152 -4.13 4.35 -3.12
CA SER A 152 -2.85 4.88 -2.61
C SER A 152 -2.84 6.39 -2.76
N ILE A 153 -2.43 7.11 -1.70
CA ILE A 153 -2.25 8.56 -1.75
C ILE A 153 -0.77 8.85 -1.56
N TYR A 154 -0.21 9.55 -2.53
CA TYR A 154 1.18 10.00 -2.54
C TYR A 154 1.25 11.50 -2.33
N LEU A 155 2.25 11.95 -1.61
CA LEU A 155 2.51 13.34 -1.26
C LEU A 155 3.78 13.83 -1.95
N LYS A 156 3.69 14.93 -2.66
CA LYS A 156 4.81 15.79 -3.06
C LYS A 156 4.99 16.86 -2.00
N LEU A 157 6.10 16.82 -1.28
CA LEU A 157 6.42 17.82 -0.25
C LEU A 157 6.54 19.22 -0.86
N GLY A 158 6.04 20.22 -0.12
CA GLY A 158 6.01 21.62 -0.54
C GLY A 158 4.97 22.44 0.22
N PRO A 159 4.56 23.59 -0.31
CA PRO A 159 3.47 24.37 0.26
C PRO A 159 2.16 23.59 0.34
N LYS A 160 1.29 23.97 1.29
CA LYS A 160 -0.02 23.35 1.51
C LYS A 160 -0.78 23.14 0.20
N GLY A 161 -1.25 21.91 0.00
CA GLY A 161 -1.94 21.50 -1.22
C GLY A 161 -3.40 21.95 -1.31
N ARG A 162 -4.01 21.68 -2.47
CA ARG A 162 -5.41 21.96 -2.80
C ARG A 162 -6.20 20.68 -2.95
N GLY A 163 -7.52 20.76 -2.79
CA GLY A 163 -8.46 19.65 -2.91
C GLY A 163 -9.03 19.22 -1.56
N ALA A 164 -9.74 18.09 -1.54
CA ALA A 164 -10.21 17.49 -0.31
C ALA A 164 -9.02 17.05 0.56
N THR A 165 -9.18 17.12 1.87
CA THR A 165 -8.11 16.75 2.81
C THR A 165 -7.79 15.24 2.71
N VAL A 166 -6.50 14.89 2.81
CA VAL A 166 -6.06 13.49 2.95
C VAL A 166 -6.71 12.91 4.21
N PRO A 167 -7.30 11.70 4.14
CA PRO A 167 -7.91 11.07 5.31
C PRO A 167 -6.90 10.88 6.46
N GLU A 168 -7.37 11.06 7.67
CA GLU A 168 -6.66 10.78 8.92
C GLU A 168 -7.40 9.66 9.67
N LEU A 169 -6.69 9.02 10.58
CA LEU A 169 -7.24 8.00 11.47
C LEU A 169 -6.97 8.38 12.93
N ASP A 170 -7.94 8.11 13.78
CA ASP A 170 -7.80 8.28 15.21
C ASP A 170 -6.78 7.31 15.81
N ALA A 171 -6.20 7.69 16.93
CA ALA A 171 -5.37 6.80 17.72
C ALA A 171 -6.24 5.71 18.38
N PRO A 172 -5.75 4.46 18.48
CA PRO A 172 -6.47 3.43 19.22
C PRO A 172 -6.53 3.77 20.70
N SER A 173 -7.75 3.83 21.27
CA SER A 173 -7.95 4.03 22.72
C SER A 173 -7.84 2.69 23.45
N GLY A 174 -7.18 2.66 24.62
CA GLY A 174 -7.01 1.43 25.39
C GLY A 174 -6.12 0.37 24.69
N ALA A 175 -5.24 0.79 23.81
CA ALA A 175 -4.39 -0.13 23.04
C ALA A 175 -3.36 -0.81 23.93
N SER A 176 -3.16 -2.10 23.71
CA SER A 176 -2.08 -2.92 24.29
C SER A 176 -1.06 -3.33 23.23
N VAL A 177 0.16 -3.62 23.68
CA VAL A 177 1.21 -4.16 22.82
C VAL A 177 0.87 -5.60 22.44
N LEU A 178 0.81 -5.87 21.13
CA LEU A 178 0.57 -7.21 20.59
C LEU A 178 1.87 -7.88 20.16
N GLU A 179 2.72 -7.14 19.45
CA GLU A 179 4.00 -7.65 18.95
C GLU A 179 5.08 -6.56 18.97
N THR A 180 6.31 -7.02 19.02
CA THR A 180 7.51 -6.18 18.90
C THR A 180 8.38 -6.70 17.77
N TRP A 181 8.84 -5.81 16.88
CA TRP A 181 9.64 -6.16 15.71
C TRP A 181 10.91 -5.32 15.62
N SER A 182 11.94 -5.93 15.06
CA SER A 182 13.16 -5.21 14.65
C SER A 182 13.43 -5.49 13.18
N PRO A 183 12.99 -4.60 12.26
CA PRO A 183 13.22 -4.76 10.83
C PRO A 183 14.71 -4.92 10.54
N ALA A 184 15.12 -6.07 9.99
CA ALA A 184 16.52 -6.37 9.72
C ALA A 184 17.15 -5.33 8.76
N PRO A 185 18.47 -5.06 8.85
CA PRO A 185 19.15 -4.09 7.98
C PRO A 185 19.03 -4.38 6.48
N ASP A 186 18.83 -5.64 6.10
CA ASP A 186 18.66 -6.10 4.71
C ASP A 186 17.21 -6.13 4.23
N LEU A 187 16.24 -5.85 5.12
CA LEU A 187 14.80 -5.94 4.81
C LEU A 187 14.42 -5.11 3.57
N GLY A 188 14.99 -3.92 3.42
CA GLY A 188 14.69 -3.08 2.27
C GLY A 188 14.97 -3.76 0.93
N ARG A 189 16.13 -4.45 0.82
CA ARG A 189 16.49 -5.20 -0.39
C ARG A 189 15.62 -6.44 -0.58
N ARG A 190 15.35 -7.18 0.51
CA ARG A 190 14.48 -8.36 0.47
C ARG A 190 13.06 -8.01 0.07
N TYR A 191 12.52 -6.91 0.60
CA TYR A 191 11.18 -6.46 0.22
C TYR A 191 11.15 -5.95 -1.22
N ALA A 192 12.16 -5.22 -1.67
CA ALA A 192 12.30 -4.79 -3.06
C ALA A 192 12.27 -5.97 -4.04
N ALA A 193 12.93 -7.08 -3.68
CA ALA A 193 12.97 -8.30 -4.50
C ALA A 193 11.58 -8.94 -4.70
N VAL A 194 10.70 -8.90 -3.70
CA VAL A 194 9.36 -9.50 -3.78
C VAL A 194 8.28 -8.51 -4.21
N SER A 195 8.48 -7.21 -4.02
CA SER A 195 7.49 -6.17 -4.31
C SER A 195 7.75 -5.40 -5.61
N GLY A 196 8.98 -5.45 -6.11
CA GLY A 196 9.42 -4.60 -7.22
C GLY A 196 9.67 -3.14 -6.84
N ASP A 197 9.49 -2.74 -5.58
CA ASP A 197 9.79 -1.39 -5.10
C ASP A 197 11.28 -1.26 -4.70
N ALA A 198 12.11 -0.94 -5.69
CA ALA A 198 13.55 -0.80 -5.50
C ALA A 198 13.99 0.66 -5.19
N ASN A 199 13.10 1.48 -4.60
CA ASN A 199 13.45 2.87 -4.27
C ASN A 199 14.72 2.91 -3.38
N PRO A 200 15.76 3.69 -3.77
CA PRO A 200 17.05 3.75 -3.08
C PRO A 200 16.97 4.14 -1.59
N ILE A 201 15.91 4.84 -1.17
CA ILE A 201 15.73 5.20 0.25
C ILE A 201 15.55 3.97 1.18
N HIS A 202 15.15 2.84 0.60
CA HIS A 202 14.92 1.59 1.31
C HIS A 202 16.10 0.61 1.18
N THR A 203 16.87 0.71 0.07
CA THR A 203 17.81 -0.33 -0.33
C THR A 203 19.28 0.05 -0.14
N LEU A 204 19.60 1.35 -0.16
CA LEU A 204 20.96 1.87 -0.16
C LEU A 204 21.15 2.97 0.88
N GLY A 205 22.20 2.86 1.70
CA GLY A 205 22.53 3.89 2.70
C GLY A 205 22.82 5.27 2.10
N LEU A 206 23.54 5.31 0.96
CA LEU A 206 23.79 6.56 0.23
C LEU A 206 22.48 7.13 -0.35
N GLY A 207 21.60 6.28 -0.91
CA GLY A 207 20.29 6.67 -1.39
C GLY A 207 19.45 7.32 -0.28
N ALA A 208 19.38 6.70 0.90
CA ALA A 208 18.67 7.25 2.04
C ALA A 208 19.21 8.65 2.44
N ARG A 209 20.55 8.81 2.50
CA ARG A 209 21.19 10.10 2.86
C ARG A 209 20.90 11.21 1.88
N LEU A 210 20.85 10.92 0.58
CA LEU A 210 20.49 11.90 -0.45
C LEU A 210 19.08 12.46 -0.29
N PHE A 211 18.19 11.70 0.39
CA PHE A 211 16.82 12.13 0.73
C PHE A 211 16.64 12.59 2.17
N GLY A 212 17.75 12.86 2.88
CA GLY A 212 17.75 13.40 4.24
C GLY A 212 17.50 12.38 5.36
N PHE A 213 17.52 11.08 5.06
CA PHE A 213 17.43 10.03 6.05
C PHE A 213 18.81 9.60 6.55
N ARG A 214 18.98 9.46 7.86
CA ARG A 214 20.26 9.02 8.46
C ARG A 214 20.70 7.60 8.02
N ARG A 215 19.74 6.73 7.66
CA ARG A 215 19.94 5.35 7.18
C ARG A 215 18.69 4.86 6.44
N PRO A 216 18.74 3.71 5.76
CA PRO A 216 17.58 3.16 5.05
C PRO A 216 16.38 2.97 5.96
N ILE A 217 15.19 3.14 5.37
CA ILE A 217 13.91 3.01 6.04
C ILE A 217 13.13 1.80 5.49
N ALA A 218 12.30 1.18 6.31
CA ALA A 218 11.38 0.13 5.86
C ALA A 218 10.33 0.72 4.91
N HIS A 219 9.87 -0.10 3.97
CA HIS A 219 8.73 0.26 3.12
C HIS A 219 7.46 0.39 3.98
N GLY A 220 6.69 1.45 3.79
CA GLY A 220 5.42 1.63 4.51
C GLY A 220 4.46 0.46 4.30
N MET A 221 4.40 -0.06 3.08
CA MET A 221 3.55 -1.22 2.75
C MET A 221 4.02 -2.52 3.40
N TRP A 222 5.33 -2.70 3.67
CA TRP A 222 5.79 -3.80 4.51
C TRP A 222 5.30 -3.66 5.95
N THR A 223 5.42 -2.46 6.54
CA THR A 223 4.94 -2.19 7.90
C THR A 223 3.44 -2.45 8.01
N LYS A 224 2.65 -2.01 7.02
CA LYS A 224 1.21 -2.29 6.93
C LYS A 224 0.94 -3.78 6.84
N ALA A 225 1.61 -4.50 5.93
CA ALA A 225 1.42 -5.93 5.71
C ALA A 225 1.76 -6.74 6.97
N ARG A 226 2.87 -6.38 7.67
CA ARG A 226 3.30 -7.04 8.90
C ARG A 226 2.29 -6.86 10.04
N ALA A 227 1.71 -5.65 10.16
CA ALA A 227 0.66 -5.40 11.13
C ALA A 227 -0.62 -6.19 10.83
N ILE A 228 -1.03 -6.27 9.55
CA ILE A 228 -2.21 -7.05 9.13
C ILE A 228 -1.99 -8.53 9.42
N ALA A 229 -0.82 -9.09 9.14
CA ALA A 229 -0.49 -10.49 9.41
C ALA A 229 -0.70 -10.86 10.89
N ALA A 230 -0.34 -9.95 11.81
CA ALA A 230 -0.53 -10.14 13.24
C ALA A 230 -1.99 -9.96 13.72
N LEU A 231 -2.78 -9.18 12.98
CA LEU A 231 -4.15 -8.80 13.38
C LEU A 231 -5.25 -9.65 12.74
N THR A 232 -4.92 -10.40 11.67
CA THR A 232 -5.89 -11.24 10.97
C THR A 232 -5.90 -12.67 11.49
N PRO A 233 -7.06 -13.36 11.43
CA PRO A 233 -7.16 -14.76 11.86
C PRO A 233 -6.25 -15.66 11.01
N GLN A 234 -5.91 -16.83 11.55
CA GLN A 234 -5.17 -17.88 10.85
C GLN A 234 -6.08 -18.63 9.85
N ALA A 235 -6.68 -17.87 8.95
CA ALA A 235 -7.56 -18.36 7.90
C ALA A 235 -7.59 -17.35 6.74
N PRO A 236 -7.88 -17.78 5.50
CA PRO A 236 -8.04 -16.89 4.37
C PRO A 236 -9.15 -15.86 4.61
N LEU A 237 -8.92 -14.62 4.18
CA LEU A 237 -9.91 -13.55 4.28
C LEU A 237 -10.92 -13.65 3.12
N GLU A 238 -12.20 -13.73 3.46
CA GLU A 238 -13.29 -13.60 2.50
C GLU A 238 -13.50 -12.13 2.13
N THR A 239 -13.87 -11.33 3.11
CA THR A 239 -14.07 -9.90 2.95
C THR A 239 -13.37 -9.14 4.07
N ALA A 240 -12.67 -8.07 3.71
CA ALA A 240 -12.00 -7.21 4.67
C ALA A 240 -11.73 -5.82 4.08
N GLU A 241 -11.60 -4.86 4.96
CA GLU A 241 -11.10 -3.55 4.62
C GLU A 241 -9.96 -3.17 5.56
N VAL A 242 -8.87 -2.68 5.01
CA VAL A 242 -7.74 -2.16 5.79
C VAL A 242 -7.32 -0.79 5.28
N GLU A 243 -7.26 0.16 6.18
CA GLU A 243 -6.81 1.52 5.93
C GLU A 243 -5.57 1.81 6.77
N ALA A 244 -4.61 2.54 6.22
CA ALA A 244 -3.40 2.93 6.93
C ALA A 244 -2.95 4.33 6.53
N VAL A 245 -2.56 5.13 7.53
CA VAL A 245 -1.91 6.43 7.41
C VAL A 245 -0.45 6.27 7.82
N PHE A 246 0.48 6.57 6.91
CA PHE A 246 1.91 6.53 7.16
C PHE A 246 2.37 7.88 7.69
N ARG A 247 2.89 7.93 8.93
CA ARG A 247 3.16 9.18 9.64
C ARG A 247 4.65 9.51 9.74
N SER A 248 5.47 8.52 10.02
CA SER A 248 6.92 8.71 10.12
C SER A 248 7.68 7.47 9.65
N PRO A 249 8.91 7.63 9.14
CA PRO A 249 9.72 6.51 8.67
C PRO A 249 10.10 5.55 9.81
N VAL A 250 10.10 4.26 9.53
CA VAL A 250 10.70 3.21 10.34
C VAL A 250 12.13 3.00 9.84
N PHE A 251 13.13 3.27 10.66
CA PHE A 251 14.52 2.99 10.26
C PHE A 251 14.85 1.51 10.43
N LEU A 252 15.53 0.95 9.44
CA LEU A 252 15.99 -0.44 9.52
C LEU A 252 16.92 -0.63 10.73
N GLY A 253 16.69 -1.67 11.53
CA GLY A 253 17.38 -1.96 12.77
C GLY A 253 16.81 -1.28 14.01
N ASP A 254 15.81 -0.38 13.90
CA ASP A 254 15.08 0.12 15.07
C ASP A 254 14.06 -0.93 15.55
N THR A 255 13.79 -0.92 16.83
CA THR A 255 12.70 -1.73 17.40
C THR A 255 11.41 -0.92 17.39
N ILE A 256 10.37 -1.52 16.87
CA ILE A 256 9.01 -0.98 16.77
C ILE A 256 8.00 -1.91 17.42
N VAL A 257 6.90 -1.36 17.90
CA VAL A 257 5.82 -2.11 18.55
C VAL A 257 4.51 -1.93 17.79
N LEU A 258 3.77 -3.03 17.63
CA LEU A 258 2.38 -3.01 17.20
C LEU A 258 1.50 -2.95 18.44
N GLN A 259 0.61 -1.97 18.47
CA GLN A 259 -0.42 -1.81 19.49
C GLN A 259 -1.79 -1.82 18.82
N ALA A 260 -2.76 -2.47 19.44
CA ALA A 260 -4.14 -2.42 18.97
C ALA A 260 -5.11 -2.22 20.13
N ALA A 261 -6.19 -1.51 19.86
CA ALA A 261 -7.33 -1.43 20.75
C ALA A 261 -8.07 -2.78 20.77
N PRO A 262 -8.77 -3.11 21.87
CA PRO A 262 -9.71 -4.21 21.84
C PRO A 262 -10.68 -4.06 20.67
N PRO A 263 -10.99 -5.15 19.95
CA PRO A 263 -11.88 -5.05 18.79
C PRO A 263 -13.30 -4.64 19.22
N VAL A 264 -13.83 -3.61 18.58
CA VAL A 264 -15.25 -3.23 18.72
C VAL A 264 -15.98 -3.87 17.54
N ARG A 265 -16.67 -4.97 17.78
CA ARG A 265 -17.25 -5.85 16.77
C ARG A 265 -16.15 -6.39 15.84
N THR A 266 -16.12 -5.92 14.57
CA THR A 266 -15.13 -6.33 13.56
C THR A 266 -14.10 -5.23 13.25
N ASN A 267 -14.14 -4.12 13.99
CA ASN A 267 -13.29 -2.94 13.73
C ASN A 267 -12.14 -2.87 14.73
N ASN A 268 -10.92 -3.00 14.25
CA ASN A 268 -9.69 -2.88 15.02
C ASN A 268 -8.91 -1.63 14.61
N LEU A 269 -8.77 -0.67 15.53
CA LEU A 269 -7.80 0.41 15.39
C LEU A 269 -6.45 -0.05 15.92
N PHE A 270 -5.38 0.25 15.20
CA PHE A 270 -4.02 -0.14 15.58
C PHE A 270 -3.00 0.94 15.22
N GLU A 271 -1.86 0.89 15.89
CA GLU A 271 -0.70 1.72 15.61
C GLU A 271 0.58 0.90 15.60
N VAL A 272 1.53 1.32 14.76
CA VAL A 272 2.93 0.91 14.87
C VAL A 272 3.72 2.11 15.38
N ARG A 273 4.44 1.93 16.50
CA ARG A 273 5.19 2.99 17.20
C ARG A 273 6.63 2.58 17.43
N ASP A 274 7.47 3.56 17.77
CA ASP A 274 8.79 3.29 18.36
C ASP A 274 8.65 2.70 19.77
N MET A 275 9.69 2.01 20.25
CA MET A 275 9.70 1.39 21.58
C MET A 275 9.41 2.38 22.72
N GLY A 276 9.86 3.62 22.58
CA GLY A 276 9.62 4.67 23.59
C GLY A 276 8.22 5.26 23.55
N GLY A 277 7.38 4.87 22.61
CA GLY A 277 6.02 5.37 22.46
C GLY A 277 5.91 6.86 22.10
N THR A 278 7.03 7.47 21.69
CA THR A 278 7.09 8.91 21.37
C THR A 278 6.73 9.23 19.93
N ARG A 279 6.90 8.26 19.04
CA ARG A 279 6.68 8.43 17.60
C ARG A 279 5.76 7.37 17.04
N THR A 280 4.67 7.80 16.40
CA THR A 280 3.82 6.93 15.59
C THR A 280 4.39 6.82 14.18
N HIS A 281 4.59 5.60 13.71
CA HIS A 281 5.04 5.28 12.35
C HIS A 281 3.86 5.07 11.41
N LEU A 282 2.84 4.35 11.88
CA LEU A 282 1.64 4.02 11.14
C LEU A 282 0.43 3.99 12.06
N ARG A 283 -0.70 4.52 11.61
CA ARG A 283 -2.03 4.26 12.17
C ARG A 283 -2.83 3.46 11.18
N GLY A 284 -3.62 2.52 11.68
CA GLY A 284 -4.44 1.70 10.83
C GLY A 284 -5.79 1.37 11.42
N ARG A 285 -6.69 0.98 10.53
CA ARG A 285 -8.00 0.42 10.84
C ARG A 285 -8.17 -0.85 10.02
N LEU A 286 -8.53 -1.94 10.66
CA LEU A 286 -8.84 -3.22 10.04
C LEU A 286 -10.29 -3.58 10.35
N ASN A 287 -11.11 -3.72 9.32
CA ASN A 287 -12.49 -4.20 9.40
C ASN A 287 -12.54 -5.59 8.79
N LEU A 288 -12.90 -6.57 9.59
CA LEU A 288 -13.18 -7.93 9.15
C LEU A 288 -14.69 -8.10 9.09
N SER A 289 -15.26 -8.39 7.94
CA SER A 289 -16.67 -8.78 7.86
C SER A 289 -16.80 -10.25 8.26
N PRO A 290 -17.77 -10.64 9.10
CA PRO A 290 -18.01 -12.04 9.39
C PRO A 290 -18.31 -12.78 8.08
N SER A 291 -17.72 -13.95 7.91
CA SER A 291 -18.07 -14.88 6.84
C SER A 291 -19.55 -15.27 7.00
N LEU A 292 -20.34 -15.18 5.95
CA LEU A 292 -21.75 -15.59 5.93
C LEU A 292 -21.94 -17.10 6.22
N SER A 293 -20.86 -17.87 6.31
CA SER A 293 -20.88 -19.32 6.57
C SER A 293 -21.00 -19.73 8.02
N SER A 294 -21.11 -18.79 8.98
CA SER A 294 -21.22 -19.09 10.42
C SER A 294 -22.60 -18.85 11.03
N GLN A 295 -23.66 -18.67 10.24
CA GLN A 295 -25.00 -18.80 10.77
C GLN A 295 -25.34 -20.31 10.90
N PRO A 296 -25.60 -20.81 12.11
CA PRO A 296 -26.17 -22.14 12.24
C PRO A 296 -27.51 -22.18 11.49
N PRO A 297 -27.88 -23.30 10.86
CA PRO A 297 -29.19 -23.41 10.21
C PRO A 297 -30.28 -23.08 11.22
N GLU A 298 -31.14 -22.12 10.87
CA GLU A 298 -32.36 -21.87 11.63
C GLU A 298 -33.11 -23.18 11.66
N GLY A 299 -33.27 -23.74 12.87
CA GLY A 299 -34.07 -24.93 13.10
C GLY A 299 -35.51 -24.66 12.66
N PRO A 300 -36.22 -25.69 12.17
CA PRO A 300 -37.60 -25.52 11.73
C PRO A 300 -38.44 -25.02 12.92
N SER A 301 -39.08 -23.88 12.74
CA SER A 301 -40.09 -23.36 13.66
C SER A 301 -41.26 -24.34 13.70
N SER A 302 -41.43 -24.99 14.84
CA SER A 302 -42.60 -25.78 15.20
C SER A 302 -43.79 -24.90 15.54
#